data_6790e8a60ebc855a2c7d0a040a8746ce
#
_entry.id   6790e8a60ebc855a2c7d0a040a8746ce
#
_cell.length_a   1.000
_cell.length_b   1.000
_cell.length_c   1.000
_cell.angle_alpha   90.00
_cell.angle_beta   90.00
_cell.angle_gamma   90.00
#
_symmetry.space_group_name_H-M   'P 1'
#
loop_
_entity.id
_entity.type
_entity.pdbx_description
1 polymer ?
#
loop_
_entity_poly.entity_id
_entity_poly.type
_entity_poly.pdbx_seq_one_letter_code
_entity_poly.pdbx_strand_id
1 'polypeptide(L)'
;LSYWNETRGVIKIGGANVPTDTLPKFITLGNLDIRSARPPYTFVAANGSAQSYTNNASSIYVEKGENITVRNCIIHDSGNGFFVASSDALASRNILVEGNYIYDNGNTSSIYEHNNYTAAIGITFQYNRFGPLRAGCSGNNLKDRSAGLVVRYNWIEGGNRQLDLVDGEDSTLILTDPGYRSTHVYGNVLVEPDAAGNRQIAHYGGDSGATADYRKGTLYFYNNSIISTRTDRTTIVRLSTNQERCDFRNNIAYVTAAGTTLSLLDDAG
;
A
#
# COMPACT_ATOMS: atom_id res chain seq x y z
N LEU A 1 4.78 10.81 26.30
CA LEU A 1 4.91 9.36 26.05
C LEU A 1 5.87 9.12 24.90
N SER A 2 7.12 9.53 25.12
CA SER A 2 8.20 9.43 24.15
C SER A 2 8.61 7.98 23.78
N TYR A 3 8.04 7.00 24.42
CA TYR A 3 8.34 5.58 24.15
C TYR A 3 7.70 5.02 22.89
N TRP A 4 6.71 5.72 22.34
CA TRP A 4 5.95 5.26 21.18
C TRP A 4 6.45 5.83 19.86
N ASN A 5 7.21 6.93 19.93
CA ASN A 5 7.83 7.55 18.79
C ASN A 5 9.26 7.04 18.58
N GLU A 6 9.58 6.76 17.34
CA GLU A 6 10.95 6.53 16.90
C GLU A 6 11.15 7.09 15.49
N THR A 7 12.38 7.08 15.00
CA THR A 7 12.74 7.74 13.74
C THR A 7 11.97 7.23 12.53
N ARG A 8 11.39 6.01 12.59
CA ARG A 8 10.64 5.38 11.51
C ARG A 8 9.12 5.48 11.64
N GLY A 9 8.59 5.98 12.75
CA GLY A 9 7.13 6.10 12.86
C GLY A 9 6.60 6.68 14.16
N VAL A 10 5.35 7.15 14.09
CA VAL A 10 4.62 7.61 15.30
C VAL A 10 4.23 6.41 16.17
N ILE A 11 3.68 5.38 15.56
CA ILE A 11 3.38 4.11 16.24
C ILE A 11 4.20 3.02 15.58
N LYS A 12 5.05 2.35 16.34
CA LYS A 12 5.81 1.20 15.88
C LYS A 12 5.36 -0.07 16.59
N ILE A 13 5.12 -1.13 15.82
CA ILE A 13 4.76 -2.45 16.31
C ILE A 13 5.89 -3.42 15.97
N GLY A 14 6.49 -4.03 17.00
CA GLY A 14 7.58 -5.00 16.87
C GLY A 14 8.94 -4.37 16.61
N GLY A 15 9.98 -5.21 16.65
CA GLY A 15 11.36 -4.80 16.42
C GLY A 15 12.02 -4.06 17.59
N ALA A 16 11.48 -4.15 18.80
CA ALA A 16 12.14 -3.62 19.99
C ALA A 16 13.39 -4.41 20.32
N ASN A 17 14.46 -3.68 20.69
CA ASN A 17 15.72 -4.29 21.10
C ASN A 17 15.88 -4.32 22.63
N VAL A 18 15.19 -3.40 23.34
CA VAL A 18 15.25 -3.30 24.80
C VAL A 18 13.86 -2.93 25.36
N PRO A 19 13.19 -3.86 26.04
CA PRO A 19 13.49 -5.30 26.02
C PRO A 19 13.31 -5.87 24.62
N THR A 20 14.06 -6.90 24.28
CA THR A 20 13.88 -7.60 23.01
C THR A 20 12.47 -8.17 22.94
N ASP A 21 11.70 -7.75 21.96
CA ASP A 21 10.36 -8.27 21.76
C ASP A 21 10.40 -9.61 21.01
N THR A 22 9.36 -10.41 21.22
CA THR A 22 9.06 -11.59 20.41
C THR A 22 8.23 -11.16 19.19
N LEU A 23 7.19 -11.88 18.84
CA LEU A 23 6.22 -11.49 17.80
C LEU A 23 5.01 -10.86 18.49
N PRO A 24 4.81 -9.53 18.41
CA PRO A 24 3.60 -8.89 18.94
C PRO A 24 2.35 -9.41 18.22
N LYS A 25 1.31 -9.72 18.99
CA LYS A 25 0.08 -10.33 18.45
C LYS A 25 -1.17 -9.69 19.04
N PHE A 26 -2.27 -9.79 18.28
CA PHE A 26 -3.61 -9.38 18.71
C PHE A 26 -3.70 -7.90 19.12
N ILE A 27 -3.14 -7.03 18.28
CA ILE A 27 -3.14 -5.58 18.51
C ILE A 27 -4.22 -4.94 17.64
N THR A 28 -5.04 -4.11 18.25
CA THR A 28 -6.00 -3.27 17.55
C THR A 28 -5.68 -1.80 17.79
N LEU A 29 -5.48 -1.05 16.71
CA LEU A 29 -5.43 0.41 16.71
C LEU A 29 -6.75 0.92 16.14
N GLY A 30 -7.44 1.79 16.87
CA GLY A 30 -8.74 2.27 16.42
C GLY A 30 -9.10 3.66 16.88
N ASN A 31 -9.83 4.41 16.04
CA ASN A 31 -10.36 5.74 16.33
C ASN A 31 -9.27 6.78 16.66
N LEU A 32 -8.15 6.74 15.95
CA LEU A 32 -7.00 7.63 16.14
C LEU A 32 -6.79 8.52 14.92
N ASP A 33 -6.31 9.73 15.16
CA ASP A 33 -5.69 10.61 14.15
C ASP A 33 -4.17 10.49 14.31
N ILE A 34 -3.48 9.92 13.29
CA ILE A 34 -2.05 9.58 13.35
C ILE A 34 -1.35 10.24 12.17
N ARG A 35 -0.39 11.13 12.47
CA ARG A 35 0.20 11.99 11.44
C ARG A 35 1.60 12.49 11.79
N SER A 36 2.20 13.19 10.82
CA SER A 36 3.43 14.00 10.96
C SER A 36 4.70 13.18 11.20
N ALA A 37 4.73 11.92 10.72
CA ALA A 37 5.94 11.10 10.70
C ALA A 37 6.74 11.33 9.40
N ARG A 38 7.37 12.47 9.24
CA ARG A 38 8.24 12.84 8.12
C ARG A 38 9.10 14.06 8.44
N PRO A 39 10.19 14.32 7.73
CA PRO A 39 10.86 15.61 7.78
C PRO A 39 9.92 16.77 7.33
N PRO A 40 9.94 17.95 7.94
CA PRO A 40 10.88 18.37 8.97
C PRO A 40 10.41 18.14 10.42
N TYR A 41 9.40 17.30 10.66
CA TYR A 41 8.91 17.05 12.00
C TYR A 41 9.95 16.34 12.88
N THR A 42 9.88 16.64 14.16
CA THR A 42 10.75 16.07 15.19
C THR A 42 9.90 15.51 16.33
N PHE A 43 10.51 14.65 17.11
CA PHE A 43 9.93 14.13 18.35
C PHE A 43 10.97 14.10 19.46
N VAL A 44 10.53 13.95 20.70
CA VAL A 44 11.43 13.79 21.84
C VAL A 44 11.61 12.31 22.13
N ALA A 45 12.84 11.83 21.99
CA ALA A 45 13.20 10.45 22.29
C ALA A 45 13.19 10.16 23.80
N ALA A 46 13.27 8.88 24.18
CA ALA A 46 13.23 8.44 25.57
C ALA A 46 14.34 9.05 26.44
N ASN A 47 15.47 9.41 25.85
CA ASN A 47 16.59 10.10 26.54
C ASN A 47 16.43 11.62 26.64
N GLY A 48 15.27 12.17 26.22
CA GLY A 48 15.00 13.61 26.24
C GLY A 48 15.56 14.40 25.06
N SER A 49 16.29 13.79 24.12
CA SER A 49 16.84 14.46 22.95
C SER A 49 15.80 14.64 21.85
N ALA A 50 15.89 15.76 21.12
CA ALA A 50 15.12 15.94 19.89
C ALA A 50 15.67 15.03 18.78
N GLN A 51 14.78 14.32 18.09
CA GLN A 51 15.08 13.44 16.98
C GLN A 51 14.22 13.81 15.78
N SER A 52 14.75 13.60 14.57
CA SER A 52 14.00 13.79 13.33
C SER A 52 13.47 12.46 12.81
N TYR A 53 12.32 12.49 12.15
CA TYR A 53 11.85 11.36 11.37
C TYR A 53 12.68 11.16 10.09
N THR A 54 12.83 9.91 9.66
CA THR A 54 13.42 9.57 8.37
C THR A 54 12.42 9.89 7.23
N ASN A 55 12.91 9.97 5.98
CA ASN A 55 12.06 10.27 4.84
C ASN A 55 10.91 9.25 4.68
N ASN A 56 11.20 7.97 4.89
CA ASN A 56 10.25 6.87 4.77
C ASN A 56 9.53 6.52 6.10
N ALA A 57 9.56 7.41 7.08
CA ALA A 57 8.83 7.20 8.31
C ALA A 57 7.32 7.11 8.05
N SER A 58 6.62 6.36 8.87
CA SER A 58 5.20 6.04 8.69
C SER A 58 4.37 6.51 9.87
N SER A 59 3.10 6.85 9.65
CA SER A 59 2.16 7.05 10.76
C SER A 59 2.11 5.79 11.63
N ILE A 60 1.96 4.63 11.00
CA ILE A 60 1.99 3.31 11.64
C ILE A 60 3.04 2.45 10.93
N TYR A 61 4.02 1.97 11.68
CA TYR A 61 5.10 1.10 11.19
C TYR A 61 5.02 -0.25 11.90
N VAL A 62 4.61 -1.29 11.18
CA VAL A 62 4.64 -2.67 11.67
C VAL A 62 5.91 -3.33 11.15
N GLU A 63 6.93 -3.44 12.00
CA GLU A 63 8.15 -4.15 11.64
C GLU A 63 7.96 -5.66 11.66
N LYS A 64 7.18 -6.15 12.60
CA LYS A 64 6.67 -7.52 12.68
C LYS A 64 5.42 -7.57 13.54
N GLY A 65 4.47 -8.38 13.17
CA GLY A 65 3.24 -8.55 13.94
C GLY A 65 2.34 -9.62 13.37
N GLU A 66 1.45 -10.14 14.21
CA GLU A 66 0.46 -11.14 13.83
C GLU A 66 -0.91 -10.79 14.41
N ASN A 67 -1.98 -10.93 13.61
CA ASN A 67 -3.34 -10.56 14.01
C ASN A 67 -3.43 -9.09 14.43
N ILE A 68 -3.02 -8.19 13.51
CA ILE A 68 -3.06 -6.74 13.71
C ILE A 68 -4.27 -6.16 12.99
N THR A 69 -5.03 -5.34 13.69
CA THR A 69 -6.17 -4.61 13.13
C THR A 69 -5.94 -3.10 13.24
N VAL A 70 -6.08 -2.38 12.13
CA VAL A 70 -6.12 -0.91 12.11
C VAL A 70 -7.48 -0.49 11.58
N ARG A 71 -8.27 0.18 12.42
CA ARG A 71 -9.65 0.51 12.05
C ARG A 71 -10.10 1.90 12.47
N ASN A 72 -10.95 2.53 11.64
CA ASN A 72 -11.58 3.82 11.93
C ASN A 72 -10.57 4.91 12.31
N CYS A 73 -9.38 4.88 11.70
CA CYS A 73 -8.32 5.85 11.92
C CYS A 73 -8.25 6.86 10.76
N ILE A 74 -7.72 8.05 11.06
CA ILE A 74 -7.27 9.02 10.08
C ILE A 74 -5.74 8.94 10.06
N ILE A 75 -5.16 8.68 8.88
CA ILE A 75 -3.73 8.41 8.73
C ILE A 75 -3.19 9.31 7.63
N HIS A 76 -2.39 10.32 8.00
CA HIS A 76 -1.99 11.34 7.04
C HIS A 76 -0.72 12.08 7.41
N ASP A 77 -0.25 12.96 6.51
CA ASP A 77 0.87 13.89 6.71
C ASP A 77 2.17 13.19 7.17
N SER A 78 2.44 12.00 6.66
CA SER A 78 3.66 11.23 6.96
C SER A 78 4.43 10.89 5.67
N GLY A 79 5.62 10.32 5.79
CA GLY A 79 6.32 9.74 4.65
C GLY A 79 5.48 8.61 4.07
N ASN A 80 5.28 7.52 4.80
CA ASN A 80 4.25 6.53 4.48
C ASN A 80 3.08 6.65 5.46
N GLY A 81 1.87 6.36 5.01
CA GLY A 81 0.72 6.29 5.91
C GLY A 81 0.78 5.03 6.78
N PHE A 82 0.61 3.88 6.16
CA PHE A 82 0.67 2.57 6.80
C PHE A 82 1.76 1.71 6.16
N PHE A 83 2.65 1.18 6.99
CA PHE A 83 3.77 0.35 6.55
C PHE A 83 3.80 -0.98 7.31
N VAL A 84 3.98 -2.08 6.58
CA VAL A 84 4.18 -3.42 7.15
C VAL A 84 5.39 -4.07 6.50
N ALA A 85 6.36 -4.48 7.30
CA ALA A 85 7.53 -5.21 6.87
C ALA A 85 7.39 -6.73 7.08
N SER A 86 8.16 -7.46 6.32
CA SER A 86 8.48 -8.87 6.49
C SER A 86 9.95 -9.10 6.12
N SER A 87 10.52 -10.19 6.59
CA SER A 87 11.89 -10.61 6.28
C SER A 87 11.93 -12.12 6.06
N ASP A 88 13.10 -12.64 5.67
CA ASP A 88 13.31 -14.09 5.55
C ASP A 88 13.18 -14.83 6.88
N ALA A 89 13.50 -14.16 7.99
CA ALA A 89 13.38 -14.76 9.32
C ALA A 89 11.95 -14.77 9.84
N LEU A 90 11.14 -13.77 9.47
CA LEU A 90 9.78 -13.61 9.98
C LEU A 90 8.92 -12.77 9.04
N ALA A 91 7.76 -13.28 8.67
CA ALA A 91 6.73 -12.53 7.97
C ALA A 91 5.65 -12.06 8.94
N SER A 92 5.23 -10.79 8.79
CA SER A 92 4.00 -10.28 9.42
C SER A 92 2.78 -11.02 8.86
N ARG A 93 1.75 -11.29 9.70
CA ARG A 93 0.63 -12.17 9.32
C ARG A 93 -0.72 -11.65 9.79
N ASN A 94 -1.77 -11.95 8.99
CA ASN A 94 -3.17 -11.71 9.37
C ASN A 94 -3.42 -10.25 9.74
N ILE A 95 -3.23 -9.36 8.76
CA ILE A 95 -3.40 -7.92 8.95
C ILE A 95 -4.75 -7.49 8.40
N LEU A 96 -5.52 -6.75 9.18
CA LEU A 96 -6.78 -6.14 8.75
C LEU A 96 -6.69 -4.62 8.83
N VAL A 97 -6.95 -3.96 7.70
CA VAL A 97 -7.03 -2.50 7.58
C VAL A 97 -8.43 -2.16 7.12
N GLU A 98 -9.26 -1.59 8.02
CA GLU A 98 -10.67 -1.37 7.71
C GLU A 98 -11.23 -0.02 8.16
N GLY A 99 -12.04 0.61 7.33
CA GLY A 99 -12.77 1.82 7.71
C GLY A 99 -11.88 3.04 7.95
N ASN A 100 -10.65 3.07 7.47
CA ASN A 100 -9.71 4.17 7.68
C ASN A 100 -9.82 5.20 6.56
N TYR A 101 -9.41 6.44 6.87
CA TYR A 101 -9.14 7.47 5.88
C TYR A 101 -7.63 7.72 5.82
N ILE A 102 -6.99 7.34 4.71
CA ILE A 102 -5.54 7.39 4.49
C ILE A 102 -5.26 8.34 3.33
N TYR A 103 -4.56 9.45 3.56
CA TYR A 103 -4.35 10.48 2.55
C TYR A 103 -3.17 11.40 2.89
N ASP A 104 -2.77 12.25 1.95
CA ASP A 104 -1.73 13.29 2.13
C ASP A 104 -0.42 12.74 2.72
N ASN A 105 -0.10 11.49 2.44
CA ASN A 105 1.22 10.92 2.75
C ASN A 105 2.14 11.04 1.54
N GLY A 106 3.43 10.88 1.77
CA GLY A 106 4.46 11.00 0.76
C GLY A 106 5.35 12.23 0.95
N ASN A 107 6.48 12.23 0.27
CA ASN A 107 7.41 13.36 0.22
C ASN A 107 7.45 13.94 -1.19
N THR A 108 7.54 15.28 -1.28
CA THR A 108 7.63 15.98 -2.56
C THR A 108 8.84 15.49 -3.37
N SER A 109 8.65 15.24 -4.64
CA SER A 109 9.66 14.75 -5.60
C SER A 109 10.19 13.33 -5.29
N SER A 110 9.52 12.55 -4.45
CA SER A 110 9.85 11.16 -4.17
C SER A 110 8.85 10.19 -4.78
N ILE A 111 9.35 9.03 -5.20
CA ILE A 111 8.54 7.89 -5.69
C ILE A 111 8.48 6.75 -4.65
N TYR A 112 9.18 6.88 -3.52
CA TYR A 112 9.40 5.79 -2.57
C TYR A 112 8.42 5.78 -1.41
N GLU A 113 7.71 6.88 -1.18
CA GLU A 113 6.72 6.97 -0.12
C GLU A 113 5.30 6.91 -0.68
N HIS A 114 4.40 6.29 0.06
CA HIS A 114 3.08 5.89 -0.36
C HIS A 114 2.02 6.15 0.72
N ASN A 115 0.73 6.16 0.37
CA ASN A 115 -0.31 6.08 1.40
C ASN A 115 -0.25 4.73 2.13
N ASN A 116 0.08 3.67 1.41
CA ASN A 116 0.26 2.33 1.97
C ASN A 116 1.43 1.62 1.28
N TYR A 117 2.31 1.01 2.08
CA TYR A 117 3.36 0.11 1.61
C TYR A 117 3.44 -1.10 2.54
N THR A 118 3.06 -2.27 2.04
CA THR A 118 2.90 -3.45 2.90
C THR A 118 3.48 -4.71 2.29
N ALA A 119 4.06 -5.54 3.17
CA ALA A 119 4.55 -6.87 2.86
C ALA A 119 4.16 -7.82 4.02
N ALA A 120 3.17 -8.70 3.80
CA ALA A 120 2.64 -9.60 4.83
C ALA A 120 2.18 -10.93 4.23
N ILE A 121 1.82 -11.89 5.06
CA ILE A 121 1.07 -13.08 4.68
C ILE A 121 -0.36 -12.97 5.22
N GLY A 122 -1.33 -12.82 4.31
CA GLY A 122 -2.73 -12.60 4.68
C GLY A 122 -2.97 -11.16 5.12
N ILE A 123 -3.24 -10.26 4.16
CA ILE A 123 -3.63 -8.88 4.46
C ILE A 123 -4.94 -8.55 3.73
N THR A 124 -5.83 -7.85 4.42
CA THR A 124 -7.09 -7.38 3.87
C THR A 124 -7.25 -5.89 4.08
N PHE A 125 -7.54 -5.18 2.99
CA PHE A 125 -7.98 -3.78 3.01
C PHE A 125 -9.45 -3.74 2.66
N GLN A 126 -10.29 -3.23 3.56
CA GLN A 126 -11.72 -3.12 3.33
C GLN A 126 -12.33 -1.85 3.91
N TYR A 127 -13.33 -1.31 3.19
CA TYR A 127 -14.09 -0.13 3.61
C TYR A 127 -13.24 1.11 3.89
N ASN A 128 -12.00 1.17 3.38
CA ASN A 128 -11.15 2.34 3.55
C ASN A 128 -11.44 3.37 2.47
N ARG A 129 -11.14 4.62 2.80
CA ARG A 129 -10.95 5.68 1.83
C ARG A 129 -9.46 5.99 1.73
N PHE A 130 -8.88 5.75 0.57
CA PHE A 130 -7.56 6.22 0.21
C PHE A 130 -7.72 7.49 -0.63
N GLY A 131 -7.36 8.63 -0.06
CA GLY A 131 -7.38 9.91 -0.77
C GLY A 131 -6.09 10.17 -1.53
N PRO A 132 -5.96 11.36 -2.14
CA PRO A 132 -4.75 11.74 -2.84
C PRO A 132 -3.51 11.70 -1.95
N LEU A 133 -2.36 11.43 -2.57
CA LEU A 133 -1.05 11.63 -1.94
C LEU A 133 -0.77 13.12 -1.76
N ARG A 134 0.25 13.43 -0.98
CA ARG A 134 0.78 14.79 -0.87
C ARG A 134 1.10 15.38 -2.24
N ALA A 135 0.77 16.64 -2.42
CA ALA A 135 1.07 17.35 -3.65
C ALA A 135 2.57 17.28 -3.97
N GLY A 136 2.89 16.87 -5.21
CA GLY A 136 4.26 16.69 -5.69
C GLY A 136 4.93 15.37 -5.28
N CYS A 137 4.25 14.48 -4.56
CA CYS A 137 4.69 13.10 -4.36
C CYS A 137 4.32 12.26 -5.59
N SER A 138 5.24 11.41 -6.02
CA SER A 138 5.07 10.50 -7.17
C SER A 138 4.98 9.03 -6.74
N GLY A 139 4.63 8.75 -5.48
CA GLY A 139 4.40 7.41 -4.97
C GLY A 139 3.06 6.81 -5.42
N ASN A 140 2.85 5.54 -5.13
CA ASN A 140 1.60 4.85 -5.39
C ASN A 140 0.61 5.03 -4.23
N ASN A 141 -0.68 4.85 -4.48
CA ASN A 141 -1.65 4.94 -3.38
C ASN A 141 -1.57 3.69 -2.49
N LEU A 142 -1.89 2.52 -3.02
CA LEU A 142 -1.74 1.25 -2.33
C LEU A 142 -0.65 0.42 -3.04
N LYS A 143 0.55 0.40 -2.45
CA LYS A 143 1.65 -0.50 -2.85
C LYS A 143 1.67 -1.71 -1.93
N ASP A 144 1.66 -2.91 -2.51
CA ASP A 144 1.61 -4.15 -1.74
C ASP A 144 2.49 -5.25 -2.33
N ARG A 145 3.19 -5.96 -1.45
CA ARG A 145 4.09 -7.08 -1.72
C ARG A 145 3.64 -8.38 -1.06
N SER A 146 2.43 -8.41 -0.51
CA SER A 146 1.96 -9.49 0.35
C SER A 146 1.53 -10.74 -0.41
N ALA A 147 1.56 -11.88 0.26
CA ALA A 147 0.83 -13.09 -0.14
C ALA A 147 -0.60 -13.05 0.43
N GLY A 148 -1.57 -13.60 -0.28
CA GLY A 148 -2.97 -13.67 0.16
C GLY A 148 -3.63 -12.30 0.32
N LEU A 149 -3.29 -11.35 -0.56
CA LEU A 149 -3.85 -10.00 -0.54
C LEU A 149 -5.31 -9.98 -0.97
N VAL A 150 -6.12 -9.26 -0.18
CA VAL A 150 -7.52 -8.92 -0.51
C VAL A 150 -7.74 -7.42 -0.40
N VAL A 151 -8.17 -6.78 -1.49
CA VAL A 151 -8.55 -5.35 -1.54
C VAL A 151 -10.02 -5.27 -1.94
N ARG A 152 -10.90 -4.89 -1.00
CA ARG A 152 -12.34 -4.89 -1.27
C ARG A 152 -13.08 -3.73 -0.64
N TYR A 153 -14.10 -3.25 -1.35
CA TYR A 153 -15.03 -2.24 -0.85
C TYR A 153 -14.37 -0.94 -0.41
N ASN A 154 -13.24 -0.57 -1.04
CA ASN A 154 -12.53 0.67 -0.77
C ASN A 154 -12.87 1.73 -1.82
N TRP A 155 -12.68 2.99 -1.45
CA TRP A 155 -12.51 4.11 -2.36
C TRP A 155 -11.02 4.43 -2.45
N ILE A 156 -10.44 4.40 -3.66
CA ILE A 156 -9.00 4.66 -3.87
C ILE A 156 -8.86 5.71 -4.96
N GLU A 157 -8.29 6.86 -4.62
CA GLU A 157 -8.23 8.04 -5.48
C GLU A 157 -6.80 8.55 -5.66
N GLY A 158 -6.34 8.61 -6.90
CA GLY A 158 -5.04 9.17 -7.24
C GLY A 158 -3.84 8.29 -6.88
N GLY A 159 -2.68 8.93 -6.71
CA GLY A 159 -1.39 8.25 -6.64
C GLY A 159 -0.77 8.07 -8.03
N ASN A 160 0.50 7.67 -8.09
CA ASN A 160 1.12 7.29 -9.37
C ASN A 160 0.39 6.10 -10.01
N ARG A 161 -0.07 5.17 -9.18
CA ARG A 161 -1.09 4.16 -9.46
C ARG A 161 -2.01 4.03 -8.25
N GLN A 162 -3.27 3.66 -8.47
CA GLN A 162 -4.16 3.32 -7.36
C GLN A 162 -3.70 2.04 -6.67
N LEU A 163 -3.30 1.04 -7.47
CA LEU A 163 -2.86 -0.28 -7.00
C LEU A 163 -1.52 -0.65 -7.65
N ASP A 164 -0.50 -0.88 -6.83
CA ASP A 164 0.83 -1.35 -7.25
C ASP A 164 1.13 -2.67 -6.52
N LEU A 165 0.73 -3.79 -7.13
CA LEU A 165 0.69 -5.12 -6.53
C LEU A 165 1.87 -5.93 -7.04
N VAL A 166 2.99 -5.82 -6.35
CA VAL A 166 4.30 -6.24 -6.86
C VAL A 166 4.92 -7.38 -6.06
N ASP A 167 6.12 -7.78 -6.41
CA ASP A 167 6.82 -8.93 -5.85
C ASP A 167 7.26 -8.73 -4.39
N GLY A 168 7.27 -9.84 -3.65
CA GLY A 168 7.67 -9.91 -2.23
C GLY A 168 9.19 -9.96 -2.03
N GLU A 169 9.93 -9.05 -2.65
CA GLU A 169 11.39 -9.04 -2.75
C GLU A 169 12.15 -9.16 -1.42
N ASP A 170 11.55 -8.72 -0.32
CA ASP A 170 12.20 -8.68 1.00
C ASP A 170 12.02 -9.97 1.83
N SER A 171 11.24 -10.95 1.32
CA SER A 171 10.88 -12.12 2.14
C SER A 171 10.61 -13.38 1.31
N THR A 172 11.50 -14.36 1.42
CA THR A 172 11.28 -15.70 0.86
C THR A 172 10.08 -16.41 1.46
N LEU A 173 9.67 -16.06 2.69
CA LEU A 173 8.45 -16.57 3.32
C LEU A 173 7.19 -16.12 2.58
N ILE A 174 7.18 -14.89 2.06
CA ILE A 174 6.11 -14.37 1.22
C ILE A 174 6.12 -15.06 -0.14
N LEU A 175 7.28 -15.12 -0.80
CA LEU A 175 7.42 -15.70 -2.14
C LEU A 175 6.99 -17.16 -2.21
N THR A 176 7.22 -17.92 -1.14
CA THR A 176 6.90 -19.35 -1.05
C THR A 176 5.51 -19.66 -0.48
N ASP A 177 4.79 -18.64 0.01
CA ASP A 177 3.43 -18.85 0.52
C ASP A 177 2.46 -19.19 -0.61
N PRO A 178 1.58 -20.19 -0.44
CA PRO A 178 0.60 -20.57 -1.47
C PRO A 178 -0.31 -19.42 -1.92
N GLY A 179 -0.62 -18.45 -1.04
CA GLY A 179 -1.42 -17.27 -1.34
C GLY A 179 -0.71 -16.23 -2.20
N TYR A 180 0.60 -16.34 -2.41
CA TYR A 180 1.38 -15.35 -3.15
C TYR A 180 0.92 -15.16 -4.61
N ARG A 181 0.45 -16.23 -5.22
CA ARG A 181 0.00 -16.24 -6.63
C ARG A 181 -1.49 -15.98 -6.81
N SER A 182 -2.18 -15.54 -5.76
CA SER A 182 -3.62 -15.29 -5.79
C SER A 182 -3.94 -13.97 -5.10
N THR A 183 -4.36 -12.98 -5.87
CA THR A 183 -4.68 -11.62 -5.37
C THR A 183 -6.11 -11.27 -5.75
N HIS A 184 -6.89 -10.79 -4.79
CA HIS A 184 -8.30 -10.48 -4.99
C HIS A 184 -8.57 -8.98 -4.84
N VAL A 185 -9.10 -8.35 -5.89
CA VAL A 185 -9.47 -6.93 -5.92
C VAL A 185 -10.92 -6.81 -6.39
N TYR A 186 -11.83 -6.48 -5.47
CA TYR A 186 -13.24 -6.45 -5.83
C TYR A 186 -14.10 -5.47 -5.04
N GLY A 187 -15.17 -4.99 -5.68
CA GLY A 187 -16.13 -4.10 -5.05
C GLY A 187 -15.58 -2.70 -4.73
N ASN A 188 -14.44 -2.32 -5.30
CA ASN A 188 -13.82 -1.03 -5.03
C ASN A 188 -14.32 0.04 -6.01
N VAL A 189 -14.20 1.30 -5.58
CA VAL A 189 -14.25 2.47 -6.46
C VAL A 189 -12.82 2.96 -6.64
N LEU A 190 -12.33 2.93 -7.88
CA LEU A 190 -10.98 3.36 -8.27
C LEU A 190 -11.11 4.64 -9.10
N VAL A 191 -10.53 5.73 -8.62
CA VAL A 191 -10.61 7.04 -9.26
C VAL A 191 -9.25 7.46 -9.76
N GLU A 192 -9.14 7.66 -11.07
CA GLU A 192 -7.95 8.13 -11.76
C GLU A 192 -8.13 9.59 -12.14
N PRO A 193 -7.56 10.56 -11.39
CA PRO A 193 -7.62 11.97 -11.72
C PRO A 193 -6.78 12.29 -12.96
N ASP A 194 -7.15 13.36 -13.69
CA ASP A 194 -6.29 13.91 -14.72
C ASP A 194 -4.94 14.34 -14.13
N ALA A 195 -3.87 14.14 -14.89
CA ALA A 195 -2.49 14.39 -14.48
C ALA A 195 -2.00 13.58 -13.26
N ALA A 196 -2.74 12.59 -12.75
CA ALA A 196 -2.18 11.58 -11.86
C ALA A 196 -1.08 10.80 -12.60
N GLY A 197 0.02 10.51 -11.92
CA GLY A 197 1.28 10.03 -12.47
C GLY A 197 1.18 9.04 -13.63
N ASN A 198 1.17 7.75 -13.35
CA ASN A 198 1.13 6.70 -14.37
C ASN A 198 -0.30 6.53 -14.93
N ARG A 199 -0.42 6.09 -16.18
CA ARG A 199 -1.71 5.85 -16.83
C ARG A 199 -2.40 4.56 -16.40
N GLN A 200 -1.68 3.71 -15.66
CA GLN A 200 -2.17 2.40 -15.24
C GLN A 200 -2.76 2.48 -13.84
N ILE A 201 -4.01 2.05 -13.72
CA ILE A 201 -4.74 2.02 -12.45
C ILE A 201 -4.19 0.93 -11.55
N ALA A 202 -4.05 -0.29 -12.07
CA ALA A 202 -3.49 -1.44 -11.36
C ALA A 202 -2.27 -1.99 -12.09
N HIS A 203 -1.19 -2.18 -11.36
CA HIS A 203 -0.02 -2.92 -11.81
C HIS A 203 0.06 -4.24 -11.04
N TYR A 204 0.30 -5.34 -11.72
CA TYR A 204 0.39 -6.67 -11.13
C TYR A 204 1.61 -7.43 -11.68
N GLY A 205 2.43 -7.95 -10.77
CA GLY A 205 3.61 -8.75 -11.12
C GLY A 205 4.80 -8.45 -10.26
N GLY A 206 5.64 -7.49 -10.67
CA GLY A 206 6.82 -7.13 -9.92
C GLY A 206 7.51 -5.88 -10.45
N ASP A 207 8.37 -5.28 -9.61
CA ASP A 207 9.11 -4.05 -9.90
C ASP A 207 10.58 -4.08 -9.43
N SER A 208 11.02 -5.14 -8.75
CA SER A 208 12.41 -5.30 -8.27
C SER A 208 13.44 -5.53 -9.39
N GLY A 209 13.00 -6.01 -10.55
CA GLY A 209 13.88 -6.48 -11.62
C GLY A 209 14.26 -7.96 -11.49
N ALA A 210 14.07 -8.59 -10.31
CA ALA A 210 14.24 -10.03 -10.11
C ALA A 210 13.01 -10.79 -10.65
N THR A 211 12.91 -10.95 -11.96
CA THR A 211 11.73 -11.54 -12.61
C THR A 211 11.39 -12.95 -12.12
N ALA A 212 12.32 -13.66 -11.51
CA ALA A 212 12.07 -14.96 -10.88
C ALA A 212 11.07 -14.85 -9.72
N ASP A 213 11.09 -13.73 -9.00
CA ASP A 213 10.29 -13.46 -7.79
C ASP A 213 8.94 -12.81 -8.09
N TYR A 214 8.71 -12.39 -9.33
CA TYR A 214 7.45 -11.77 -9.72
C TYR A 214 6.26 -12.70 -9.42
N ARG A 215 5.08 -12.13 -9.21
CA ARG A 215 3.91 -12.88 -8.72
C ARG A 215 3.55 -14.08 -9.58
N LYS A 216 3.63 -13.97 -10.91
CA LYS A 216 3.34 -15.05 -11.88
C LYS A 216 2.08 -15.85 -11.56
N GLY A 217 1.08 -15.15 -11.06
CA GLY A 217 -0.18 -15.71 -10.56
C GLY A 217 -1.37 -15.04 -11.21
N THR A 218 -2.51 -15.09 -10.54
CA THR A 218 -3.76 -14.52 -11.02
C THR A 218 -4.22 -13.35 -10.17
N LEU A 219 -4.41 -12.19 -10.80
CA LEU A 219 -5.17 -11.07 -10.27
C LEU A 219 -6.65 -11.31 -10.56
N TYR A 220 -7.44 -11.60 -9.55
CA TYR A 220 -8.90 -11.65 -9.64
C TYR A 220 -9.46 -10.24 -9.43
N PHE A 221 -9.84 -9.60 -10.54
CA PHE A 221 -10.27 -8.21 -10.58
C PHE A 221 -11.73 -8.12 -11.03
N TYR A 222 -12.66 -7.96 -10.07
CA TYR A 222 -14.08 -8.08 -10.39
C TYR A 222 -14.99 -7.16 -9.56
N ASN A 223 -16.15 -6.81 -10.11
CA ASN A 223 -17.14 -5.96 -9.47
C ASN A 223 -16.61 -4.59 -9.04
N ASN A 224 -15.56 -4.06 -9.68
CA ASN A 224 -15.04 -2.73 -9.37
C ASN A 224 -15.72 -1.68 -10.25
N SER A 225 -15.83 -0.46 -9.71
CA SER A 225 -16.21 0.74 -10.47
C SER A 225 -14.97 1.60 -10.67
N ILE A 226 -14.64 1.90 -11.92
CA ILE A 226 -13.45 2.64 -12.31
C ILE A 226 -13.91 3.94 -12.95
N ILE A 227 -13.41 5.07 -12.45
CA ILE A 227 -13.71 6.39 -12.96
C ILE A 227 -12.38 7.05 -13.33
N SER A 228 -12.21 7.40 -14.61
CA SER A 228 -11.05 8.18 -15.07
C SER A 228 -11.48 9.54 -15.58
N THR A 229 -10.81 10.57 -15.09
CA THR A 229 -10.95 11.94 -15.59
C THR A 229 -9.78 12.35 -16.49
N ARG A 230 -8.88 11.42 -16.82
CA ARG A 230 -7.72 11.69 -17.67
C ARG A 230 -8.15 12.20 -19.04
N THR A 231 -7.39 13.17 -19.53
CA THR A 231 -7.55 13.72 -20.88
C THR A 231 -6.68 13.03 -21.92
N ASP A 232 -5.81 12.12 -21.48
CA ASP A 232 -5.01 11.26 -22.33
C ASP A 232 -5.49 9.78 -22.26
N ARG A 233 -4.60 8.82 -22.23
CA ARG A 233 -4.92 7.39 -22.16
C ARG A 233 -5.11 6.94 -20.72
N THR A 234 -6.09 6.07 -20.48
CA THR A 234 -6.23 5.26 -19.25
C THR A 234 -6.01 3.79 -19.58
N THR A 235 -5.21 3.10 -18.78
CA THR A 235 -5.05 1.64 -18.84
C THR A 235 -5.51 1.05 -17.50
N ILE A 236 -6.37 0.03 -17.53
CA ILE A 236 -6.91 -0.52 -16.28
C ILE A 236 -5.86 -1.40 -15.60
N VAL A 237 -5.28 -2.37 -16.30
CA VAL A 237 -4.33 -3.31 -15.74
C VAL A 237 -3.03 -3.32 -16.53
N ARG A 238 -1.89 -3.27 -15.84
CA ARG A 238 -0.59 -3.62 -16.37
C ARG A 238 -0.13 -4.94 -15.77
N LEU A 239 0.28 -5.89 -16.59
CA LEU A 239 0.98 -7.11 -16.19
C LEU A 239 2.48 -6.94 -16.47
N SER A 240 3.32 -7.40 -15.54
CA SER A 240 4.78 -7.22 -15.64
C SER A 240 5.43 -8.14 -16.65
N THR A 241 4.89 -9.35 -16.81
CA THR A 241 5.38 -10.37 -17.78
C THR A 241 4.21 -11.15 -18.37
N ASN A 242 4.49 -12.02 -19.34
CA ASN A 242 3.49 -12.93 -19.93
C ASN A 242 3.11 -14.11 -19.01
N GLN A 243 3.64 -14.17 -17.79
CA GLN A 243 3.34 -15.23 -16.84
C GLN A 243 2.27 -14.84 -15.81
N GLU A 244 2.03 -13.54 -15.63
CA GLU A 244 0.91 -13.03 -14.84
C GLU A 244 -0.40 -13.20 -15.62
N ARG A 245 -1.50 -13.34 -14.87
CA ARG A 245 -2.86 -13.44 -15.40
C ARG A 245 -3.78 -12.45 -14.71
N CYS A 246 -4.79 -11.99 -15.42
CA CYS A 246 -5.89 -11.21 -14.86
C CYS A 246 -7.23 -11.85 -15.22
N ASP A 247 -7.99 -12.23 -14.19
CA ASP A 247 -9.39 -12.62 -14.32
C ASP A 247 -10.26 -11.38 -14.12
N PHE A 248 -10.66 -10.75 -15.22
CA PHE A 248 -11.35 -9.46 -15.23
C PHE A 248 -12.85 -9.65 -15.52
N ARG A 249 -13.70 -9.44 -14.49
CA ARG A 249 -15.14 -9.72 -14.60
C ARG A 249 -16.00 -8.66 -13.93
N ASN A 250 -17.15 -8.37 -14.54
CA ASN A 250 -18.23 -7.56 -13.97
C ASN A 250 -17.75 -6.17 -13.47
N ASN A 251 -16.74 -5.58 -14.11
CA ASN A 251 -16.30 -4.24 -13.77
C ASN A 251 -17.00 -3.21 -14.65
N ILE A 252 -17.16 -2.00 -14.11
CA ILE A 252 -17.64 -0.84 -14.85
C ILE A 252 -16.48 0.15 -14.96
N ALA A 253 -16.14 0.59 -16.17
CA ALA A 253 -15.15 1.62 -16.41
C ALA A 253 -15.79 2.81 -17.13
N TYR A 254 -15.65 3.99 -16.56
CA TYR A 254 -16.18 5.23 -17.11
C TYR A 254 -15.07 6.27 -17.25
N VAL A 255 -14.85 6.73 -18.49
CA VAL A 255 -13.89 7.80 -18.80
C VAL A 255 -14.70 9.07 -19.09
N THR A 256 -14.47 10.14 -18.32
CA THR A 256 -15.28 11.35 -18.38
C THR A 256 -14.92 12.26 -19.54
N ALA A 257 -13.64 12.25 -20.00
CA ALA A 257 -13.15 13.10 -21.07
C ALA A 257 -13.41 12.49 -22.45
N ALA A 258 -14.09 13.19 -23.32
CA ALA A 258 -14.35 12.74 -24.68
C ALA A 258 -13.06 12.61 -25.50
N GLY A 259 -12.98 11.57 -26.33
CA GLY A 259 -11.84 11.35 -27.25
C GLY A 259 -10.61 10.69 -26.61
N THR A 260 -10.66 10.36 -25.32
CA THR A 260 -9.57 9.65 -24.66
C THR A 260 -9.62 8.14 -24.93
N THR A 261 -8.48 7.49 -24.80
CA THR A 261 -8.36 6.04 -25.02
C THR A 261 -8.46 5.29 -23.70
N LEU A 262 -9.38 4.33 -23.64
CA LEU A 262 -9.44 3.35 -22.56
C LEU A 262 -8.88 2.01 -23.06
N SER A 263 -7.85 1.51 -22.40
CA SER A 263 -7.27 0.19 -22.66
C SER A 263 -7.51 -0.71 -21.44
N LEU A 264 -7.88 -1.95 -21.70
CA LEU A 264 -8.04 -2.94 -20.63
C LEU A 264 -6.69 -3.38 -20.08
N LEU A 265 -5.76 -3.67 -20.97
CA LEU A 265 -4.48 -4.29 -20.65
C LEU A 265 -3.31 -3.54 -21.27
N ASP A 266 -2.24 -3.45 -20.52
CA ASP A 266 -0.89 -3.13 -20.99
C ASP A 266 0.01 -4.24 -20.44
N ASP A 267 0.49 -5.11 -21.29
CA ASP A 267 1.44 -6.15 -20.94
C ASP A 267 2.85 -5.79 -21.43
N ALA A 268 3.84 -6.43 -20.85
CA ALA A 268 5.24 -6.22 -21.21
C ALA A 268 5.74 -7.22 -22.24
N GLY A 269 4.84 -8.05 -22.79
CA GLY A 269 5.15 -9.11 -23.75
C GLY A 269 5.13 -8.66 -25.20
#